data_67ea26f85497a1e8b64dd5b16c928d1a
#
_entry.id   67ea26f85497a1e8b64dd5b16c928d1a
#
_cell.length_a   1.000
_cell.length_b   1.000
_cell.length_c   1.000
_cell.angle_alpha   90.00
_cell.angle_beta   90.00
_cell.angle_gamma   90.00
#
_symmetry.space_group_name_H-M   'P 1'
#
loop_
_entity.id
_entity.type
_entity.pdbx_description
1 polymer ?
#
loop_
_entity_poly.entity_id
_entity_poly.type
_entity_poly.pdbx_seq_one_letter_code
_entity_poly.pdbx_strand_id
1 'polypeptide(L)'
;MKAAAQSAADWNGMSGRIMVFPMVLSDKELRQSDYENSNLILFGTRETNAIIAKFADRLPIQLSNDAKDYGLLYIFPVNKHYVLVNSGLPWWAPSKSASGQGGMAFMGSKVDGLNNFQDFILFRESPENVITQGSFDNSWNIPADAANAMKATGVIDLKK
;
A
#
# COMPACT_ATOMS: atom_id res chain seq x y z
N MET A 1 9.49 -0.48 -9.29
CA MET A 1 9.30 -0.87 -7.87
C MET A 1 10.32 -0.23 -6.94
N LYS A 2 11.65 -0.44 -7.08
CA LYS A 2 12.67 0.17 -6.20
C LYS A 2 12.56 1.71 -6.13
N ALA A 3 12.30 2.40 -7.24
CA ALA A 3 12.11 3.85 -7.27
C ALA A 3 10.88 4.31 -6.46
N ALA A 4 9.78 3.56 -6.48
CA ALA A 4 8.59 3.85 -5.69
C ALA A 4 8.86 3.68 -4.19
N ALA A 5 9.54 2.59 -3.82
CA ALA A 5 9.96 2.36 -2.43
C ALA A 5 10.93 3.45 -1.94
N GLN A 6 11.89 3.86 -2.78
CA GLN A 6 12.81 4.94 -2.45
C GLN A 6 12.09 6.27 -2.26
N SER A 7 11.13 6.60 -3.14
CA SER A 7 10.29 7.82 -2.99
C SER A 7 9.43 7.77 -1.72
N ALA A 8 8.92 6.60 -1.35
CA ALA A 8 8.18 6.43 -0.11
C ALA A 8 9.08 6.57 1.13
N ALA A 9 10.31 6.10 1.05
CA ALA A 9 11.29 6.18 2.14
C ALA A 9 11.90 7.57 2.33
N ASP A 10 11.73 8.47 1.35
CA ASP A 10 12.24 9.85 1.44
C ASP A 10 11.31 10.71 2.30
N TRP A 11 11.62 10.76 3.58
CA TRP A 11 10.93 11.54 4.59
C TRP A 11 11.54 12.95 4.78
N ASN A 12 12.55 13.35 4.02
CA ASN A 12 13.24 14.62 4.16
C ASN A 12 12.33 15.85 3.98
N GLY A 13 11.17 15.71 3.32
CA GLY A 13 10.15 16.76 3.23
C GLY A 13 9.27 16.92 4.47
N MET A 14 9.44 16.06 5.47
CA MET A 14 8.61 16.05 6.68
C MET A 14 9.34 16.70 7.85
N SER A 15 9.39 18.03 7.85
CA SER A 15 9.63 18.93 8.99
C SER A 15 10.25 18.28 10.26
N GLY A 16 11.45 17.71 10.14
CA GLY A 16 12.40 17.50 11.25
C GLY A 16 11.98 16.72 12.50
N ARG A 17 10.76 16.20 12.57
CA ARG A 17 10.21 15.59 13.80
C ARG A 17 10.22 14.06 13.82
N ILE A 18 10.40 13.40 12.68
CA ILE A 18 10.42 11.95 12.60
C ILE A 18 11.73 11.51 11.96
N MET A 19 12.64 10.97 12.76
CA MET A 19 13.91 10.39 12.29
C MET A 19 13.70 8.89 12.06
N VAL A 20 12.96 8.52 11.02
CA VAL A 20 12.83 7.13 10.59
C VAL A 20 13.59 6.96 9.29
N PHE A 21 14.59 6.08 9.28
CA PHE A 21 15.38 5.74 8.10
C PHE A 21 15.08 4.30 7.67
N PRO A 22 14.00 4.05 6.91
CA PRO A 22 13.72 2.72 6.45
C PRO A 22 14.80 2.24 5.49
N MET A 23 15.27 1.02 5.67
CA MET A 23 16.20 0.39 4.74
C MET A 23 15.44 -0.08 3.50
N VAL A 24 15.83 0.42 2.33
CA VAL A 24 15.24 0.04 1.04
C VAL A 24 16.08 -1.02 0.37
N LEU A 25 15.53 -2.21 0.25
CA LEU A 25 16.16 -3.36 -0.41
C LEU A 25 15.33 -3.80 -1.61
N SER A 26 15.96 -4.48 -2.56
CA SER A 26 15.19 -5.26 -3.54
C SER A 26 14.70 -6.56 -2.86
N ASP A 27 13.64 -7.14 -3.40
CA ASP A 27 13.09 -8.42 -2.95
C ASP A 27 14.09 -9.59 -3.07
N LYS A 28 15.10 -9.44 -3.94
CA LYS A 28 16.19 -10.42 -4.14
C LYS A 28 17.33 -10.27 -3.14
N GLU A 29 17.48 -9.08 -2.54
CA GLU A 29 18.51 -8.77 -1.55
C GLU A 29 18.05 -9.05 -0.11
N LEU A 30 16.74 -9.26 0.08
CA LEU A 30 16.15 -9.49 1.40
C LEU A 30 16.52 -10.88 1.92
N ARG A 31 17.15 -10.93 3.09
CA ARG A 31 17.53 -12.17 3.77
C ARG A 31 16.35 -12.74 4.55
N GLN A 32 16.42 -14.02 4.88
CA GLN A 32 15.39 -14.69 5.68
C GLN A 32 15.18 -14.00 7.03
N SER A 33 16.27 -13.62 7.70
CA SER A 33 16.22 -12.91 8.98
C SER A 33 15.49 -11.57 8.90
N ASP A 34 15.53 -10.89 7.77
CA ASP A 34 14.95 -9.55 7.62
C ASP A 34 13.41 -9.64 7.61
N TYR A 35 12.81 -10.63 6.95
CA TYR A 35 11.36 -10.80 6.92
C TYR A 35 10.81 -11.67 8.08
N GLU A 36 11.65 -12.35 8.83
CA GLU A 36 11.26 -13.08 10.03
C GLU A 36 11.28 -12.21 11.30
N ASN A 37 12.05 -11.12 11.30
CA ASN A 37 12.28 -10.31 12.50
C ASN A 37 11.90 -8.82 12.32
N SER A 38 11.26 -8.45 11.21
CA SER A 38 10.94 -7.05 10.94
C SER A 38 9.52 -6.89 10.40
N ASN A 39 8.93 -5.72 10.67
CA ASN A 39 7.79 -5.25 9.90
C ASN A 39 8.25 -4.87 8.50
N LEU A 40 7.46 -5.18 7.49
CA LEU A 40 7.82 -4.97 6.10
C LEU A 40 6.88 -3.97 5.41
N ILE A 41 7.43 -3.14 4.54
CA ILE A 41 6.66 -2.36 3.57
C ILE A 41 7.02 -2.92 2.19
N LEU A 42 6.05 -3.57 1.56
CA LEU A 42 6.23 -4.26 0.29
C LEU A 42 5.57 -3.49 -0.86
N PHE A 43 6.27 -3.39 -1.98
CA PHE A 43 5.79 -2.70 -3.18
C PHE A 43 5.67 -3.67 -4.34
N GLY A 44 4.49 -3.74 -4.95
CA GLY A 44 4.23 -4.57 -6.11
C GLY A 44 3.07 -5.53 -5.94
N THR A 45 3.01 -6.49 -6.84
CA THR A 45 2.06 -7.60 -6.82
C THR A 45 2.80 -8.92 -6.62
N ARG A 46 2.10 -10.02 -6.49
CA ARG A 46 2.73 -11.36 -6.38
C ARG A 46 3.60 -11.72 -7.60
N GLU A 47 3.32 -11.12 -8.78
CA GLU A 47 4.07 -11.35 -10.01
C GLU A 47 5.35 -10.51 -10.07
N THR A 48 5.41 -9.41 -9.32
CA THR A 48 6.49 -8.42 -9.42
C THR A 48 7.35 -8.29 -8.16
N ASN A 49 6.97 -8.97 -7.07
CA ASN A 49 7.71 -8.97 -5.81
C ASN A 49 7.72 -10.38 -5.20
N ALA A 50 8.91 -10.98 -5.10
CA ALA A 50 9.09 -12.35 -4.61
C ALA A 50 8.64 -12.55 -3.15
N ILE A 51 8.67 -11.51 -2.32
CA ILE A 51 8.23 -11.60 -0.92
C ILE A 51 6.70 -11.59 -0.85
N ILE A 52 6.03 -10.77 -1.67
CA ILE A 52 4.56 -10.81 -1.81
C ILE A 52 4.14 -12.19 -2.33
N ALA A 53 4.84 -12.73 -3.34
CA ALA A 53 4.58 -14.08 -3.84
C ALA A 53 4.73 -15.15 -2.74
N LYS A 54 5.76 -15.04 -1.91
CA LYS A 54 6.00 -15.96 -0.78
C LYS A 54 4.89 -15.90 0.26
N PHE A 55 4.32 -14.73 0.50
CA PHE A 55 3.23 -14.53 1.47
C PHE A 55 1.84 -14.62 0.83
N ALA A 56 1.74 -14.85 -0.47
CA ALA A 56 0.49 -14.80 -1.22
C ALA A 56 -0.62 -15.66 -0.60
N ASP A 57 -0.28 -16.80 0.01
CA ASP A 57 -1.26 -17.68 0.66
C ASP A 57 -1.75 -17.18 2.04
N ARG A 58 -1.12 -16.17 2.59
CA ARG A 58 -1.46 -15.58 3.89
C ARG A 58 -2.08 -14.19 3.76
N LEU A 59 -1.85 -13.51 2.63
CA LEU A 59 -2.34 -12.16 2.40
C LEU A 59 -3.79 -12.21 1.91
N PRO A 60 -4.70 -11.43 2.51
CA PRO A 60 -6.14 -11.52 2.23
C PRO A 60 -6.56 -10.90 0.91
N ILE A 61 -5.79 -9.92 0.41
CA ILE A 61 -6.16 -9.10 -0.75
C ILE A 61 -5.00 -9.10 -1.75
N GLN A 62 -5.31 -9.37 -3.01
CA GLN A 62 -4.34 -9.30 -4.09
C GLN A 62 -4.88 -8.47 -5.25
N LEU A 63 -4.08 -7.52 -5.71
CA LEU A 63 -4.38 -6.73 -6.90
C LEU A 63 -3.82 -7.44 -8.13
N SER A 64 -4.63 -7.55 -9.19
CA SER A 64 -4.19 -8.07 -10.48
C SER A 64 -3.06 -7.20 -11.05
N ASN A 65 -2.06 -7.84 -11.65
CA ASN A 65 -0.94 -7.12 -12.29
C ASN A 65 -1.37 -6.24 -13.47
N ASP A 66 -2.53 -6.51 -14.06
CA ASP A 66 -3.09 -5.74 -15.17
C ASP A 66 -3.90 -4.52 -14.74
N ALA A 67 -4.14 -4.36 -13.44
CA ALA A 67 -4.91 -3.26 -12.85
C ALA A 67 -4.10 -1.95 -12.76
N LYS A 68 -3.70 -1.39 -13.92
CA LYS A 68 -2.76 -0.24 -13.99
C LYS A 68 -3.32 1.05 -13.43
N ASP A 69 -4.65 1.21 -13.41
CA ASP A 69 -5.33 2.42 -12.91
C ASP A 69 -5.70 2.31 -11.44
N TYR A 70 -5.40 1.20 -10.77
CA TYR A 70 -5.76 0.98 -9.38
C TYR A 70 -4.56 1.06 -8.45
N GLY A 71 -4.82 1.51 -7.23
CA GLY A 71 -3.89 1.43 -6.12
C GLY A 71 -4.54 0.73 -4.93
N LEU A 72 -3.82 -0.22 -4.35
CA LEU A 72 -4.21 -0.96 -3.17
C LEU A 72 -3.14 -0.80 -2.11
N LEU A 73 -3.56 -0.33 -0.93
CA LEU A 73 -2.71 -0.28 0.26
C LEU A 73 -3.44 -1.00 1.39
N TYR A 74 -2.75 -1.89 2.10
CA TYR A 74 -3.29 -2.50 3.31
C TYR A 74 -2.18 -2.98 4.24
N ILE A 75 -2.48 -3.03 5.55
CA ILE A 75 -1.63 -3.62 6.58
C ILE A 75 -2.23 -4.95 7.03
N PHE A 76 -1.40 -5.96 7.21
CA PHE A 76 -1.87 -7.28 7.64
C PHE A 76 -0.82 -7.99 8.49
N PRO A 77 -1.22 -8.76 9.53
CA PRO A 77 -0.29 -9.55 10.32
C PRO A 77 0.17 -10.78 9.54
N VAL A 78 1.48 -10.96 9.47
CA VAL A 78 2.10 -12.17 8.92
C VAL A 78 3.10 -12.69 9.94
N ASN A 79 2.88 -13.89 10.44
CA ASN A 79 3.62 -14.47 11.58
C ASN A 79 3.45 -13.58 12.84
N LYS A 80 4.54 -12.97 13.32
CA LYS A 80 4.55 -12.08 14.50
C LYS A 80 4.77 -10.61 14.15
N HIS A 81 4.74 -10.28 12.86
CA HIS A 81 5.06 -8.95 12.34
C HIS A 81 3.94 -8.44 11.44
N TYR A 82 3.95 -7.15 11.17
CA TYR A 82 3.04 -6.55 10.22
C TYR A 82 3.70 -6.38 8.85
N VAL A 83 2.90 -6.58 7.82
CA VAL A 83 3.26 -6.32 6.43
C VAL A 83 2.32 -5.28 5.88
N LEU A 84 2.89 -4.15 5.45
CA LEU A 84 2.18 -3.14 4.67
C LEU A 84 2.40 -3.44 3.19
N VAL A 85 1.36 -3.74 2.45
CA VAL A 85 1.43 -4.01 1.01
C VAL A 85 0.93 -2.80 0.24
N ASN A 86 1.75 -2.32 -0.70
CA ASN A 86 1.38 -1.29 -1.66
C ASN A 86 1.45 -1.87 -3.07
N SER A 87 0.31 -2.06 -3.71
CA SER A 87 0.19 -2.63 -5.06
C SER A 87 -0.42 -1.61 -6.02
N GLY A 88 0.08 -1.58 -7.25
CA GLY A 88 -0.41 -0.69 -8.30
C GLY A 88 0.06 0.76 -8.12
N LEU A 89 -0.88 1.72 -8.21
CA LEU A 89 -0.57 3.14 -8.07
C LEU A 89 -0.14 3.48 -6.65
N PRO A 90 0.89 4.30 -6.49
CA PRO A 90 1.33 4.73 -5.17
C PRO A 90 0.31 5.71 -4.55
N TRP A 91 -0.11 5.44 -3.33
CA TRP A 91 -1.09 6.25 -2.59
C TRP A 91 -0.64 7.69 -2.30
N TRP A 92 0.66 7.96 -2.35
CA TRP A 92 1.24 9.31 -2.16
C TRP A 92 1.47 10.06 -3.47
N ALA A 93 1.11 9.51 -4.63
CA ALA A 93 1.27 10.21 -5.89
C ALA A 93 0.29 11.39 -5.93
N PRO A 94 0.77 12.60 -6.32
CA PRO A 94 -0.14 13.72 -6.49
C PRO A 94 -1.15 13.40 -7.59
N SER A 95 -2.41 13.80 -7.36
CA SER A 95 -3.44 13.74 -8.39
C SER A 95 -2.99 14.50 -9.64
N LYS A 96 -3.23 13.93 -10.83
CA LYS A 96 -2.98 14.61 -12.10
C LYS A 96 -3.84 15.89 -12.24
N SER A 97 -4.91 16.01 -11.46
CA SER A 97 -5.79 17.18 -11.44
C SER A 97 -5.18 18.40 -10.73
N ALA A 98 -4.14 18.24 -9.93
CA ALA A 98 -3.46 19.34 -9.24
C ALA A 98 -2.54 20.18 -10.14
N SER A 99 -2.40 19.85 -11.42
CA SER A 99 -1.57 20.58 -12.40
C SER A 99 -2.29 21.75 -13.10
N GLY A 100 -3.51 22.10 -12.69
CA GLY A 100 -4.30 23.19 -13.25
C GLY A 100 -4.33 24.43 -12.37
N GLN A 101 -3.58 25.46 -12.81
CA GLN A 101 -3.64 26.86 -12.36
C GLN A 101 -3.24 27.19 -10.91
N GLY A 102 -2.00 27.69 -10.73
CA GLY A 102 -1.67 28.86 -9.88
C GLY A 102 -2.09 28.89 -8.40
N GLY A 103 -2.59 27.82 -7.85
CA GLY A 103 -2.79 27.66 -6.42
C GLY A 103 -1.60 26.93 -5.82
N MET A 104 -1.10 27.36 -4.67
CA MET A 104 -0.25 26.52 -3.84
C MET A 104 -0.91 25.16 -3.78
N ALA A 105 -0.32 24.16 -4.48
CA ALA A 105 -0.73 22.79 -4.35
C ALA A 105 -0.61 22.48 -2.84
N PHE A 106 -1.72 22.39 -2.17
CA PHE A 106 -1.79 21.75 -0.86
C PHE A 106 -1.36 20.31 -1.15
N MET A 107 -0.06 20.11 -1.11
CA MET A 107 0.49 18.77 -0.98
C MET A 107 -0.02 18.32 0.37
N GLY A 108 -1.17 17.63 0.37
CA GLY A 108 -1.56 16.81 1.49
C GLY A 108 -0.30 16.05 1.86
N SER A 109 0.24 16.30 3.06
CA SER A 109 1.53 15.72 3.38
C SER A 109 1.35 14.20 3.36
N LYS A 110 2.39 13.46 3.02
CA LYS A 110 2.38 11.99 3.14
C LYS A 110 1.88 11.56 4.54
N VAL A 111 2.04 12.43 5.54
CA VAL A 111 1.54 12.30 6.92
C VAL A 111 0.03 12.40 7.00
N ASP A 112 -0.60 13.32 6.27
CA ASP A 112 -2.05 13.49 6.32
C ASP A 112 -2.76 12.25 5.75
N GLY A 113 -2.19 11.66 4.69
CA GLY A 113 -2.63 10.37 4.18
C GLY A 113 -2.51 9.25 5.21
N LEU A 114 -1.39 9.19 5.95
CA LEU A 114 -1.19 8.21 7.02
C LEU A 114 -2.13 8.43 8.21
N ASN A 115 -2.44 9.68 8.57
CA ASN A 115 -3.35 9.99 9.68
C ASN A 115 -4.79 9.53 9.41
N ASN A 116 -5.19 9.47 8.13
CA ASN A 116 -6.52 9.03 7.70
C ASN A 116 -6.55 7.58 7.21
N PHE A 117 -5.40 6.92 7.13
CA PHE A 117 -5.30 5.52 6.73
C PHE A 117 -5.83 4.63 7.86
N GLN A 118 -6.76 3.75 7.50
CA GLN A 118 -7.21 2.65 8.33
C GLN A 118 -6.37 1.39 8.01
N ASP A 119 -6.98 0.20 7.97
CA ASP A 119 -6.22 -1.01 7.70
C ASP A 119 -6.09 -1.30 6.20
N PHE A 120 -7.02 -0.82 5.37
CA PHE A 120 -6.96 -0.97 3.92
C PHE A 120 -7.62 0.19 3.17
N ILE A 121 -7.15 0.44 1.95
CA ILE A 121 -7.75 1.34 0.97
C ILE A 121 -7.54 0.80 -0.45
N LEU A 122 -8.60 0.79 -1.23
CA LEU A 122 -8.58 0.57 -2.68
C LEU A 122 -9.10 1.84 -3.36
N PHE A 123 -8.32 2.36 -4.31
CA PHE A 123 -8.64 3.57 -5.06
C PHE A 123 -8.36 3.37 -6.56
N ARG A 124 -8.91 4.26 -7.38
CA ARG A 124 -8.71 4.24 -8.83
C ARG A 124 -8.20 5.59 -9.31
N GLU A 125 -7.20 5.59 -10.19
CA GLU A 125 -6.55 6.75 -10.82
C GLU A 125 -5.81 7.66 -9.84
N SER A 126 -6.40 8.01 -8.72
CA SER A 126 -5.78 8.81 -7.67
C SER A 126 -6.30 8.44 -6.28
N PRO A 127 -5.53 8.71 -5.21
CA PRO A 127 -5.94 8.41 -3.83
C PRO A 127 -7.22 9.11 -3.36
N GLU A 128 -7.67 10.17 -4.05
CA GLU A 128 -8.94 10.84 -3.78
C GLU A 128 -10.16 10.05 -4.30
N ASN A 129 -9.96 9.20 -5.31
CA ASN A 129 -11.01 8.36 -5.89
C ASN A 129 -11.10 7.02 -5.17
N VAL A 130 -11.47 7.06 -3.91
CA VAL A 130 -11.59 5.86 -3.07
C VAL A 130 -12.78 5.01 -3.52
N ILE A 131 -12.53 3.73 -3.78
CA ILE A 131 -13.56 2.73 -4.05
C ILE A 131 -14.09 2.16 -2.73
N THR A 132 -13.17 1.76 -1.85
CA THR A 132 -13.46 1.32 -0.50
C THR A 132 -12.24 1.48 0.40
N GLN A 133 -12.49 1.75 1.67
CA GLN A 133 -11.49 1.80 2.72
C GLN A 133 -12.11 1.37 4.03
N GLY A 134 -11.29 0.93 4.97
CA GLY A 134 -11.80 0.55 6.29
C GLY A 134 -10.79 -0.24 7.09
N SER A 135 -11.30 -0.81 8.20
CA SER A 135 -10.53 -1.70 9.05
C SER A 135 -11.01 -3.14 8.92
N PHE A 136 -10.09 -4.08 9.09
CA PHE A 136 -10.44 -5.48 9.28
C PHE A 136 -11.23 -5.64 10.61
N ASP A 137 -11.96 -6.73 10.72
CA ASP A 137 -12.57 -7.11 11.98
C ASP A 137 -11.53 -7.63 12.99
N ASN A 138 -11.96 -7.94 14.20
CA ASN A 138 -11.08 -8.46 15.26
C ASN A 138 -10.42 -9.82 14.92
N SER A 139 -10.85 -10.48 13.86
CA SER A 139 -10.30 -11.73 13.33
C SER A 139 -9.53 -11.52 12.03
N TRP A 140 -9.26 -10.27 11.66
CA TRP A 140 -8.57 -9.86 10.43
C TRP A 140 -9.34 -10.25 9.14
N ASN A 141 -10.67 -10.34 9.20
CA ASN A 141 -11.48 -10.50 8.00
C ASN A 141 -11.88 -9.14 7.43
N ILE A 142 -12.05 -9.10 6.11
CA ILE A 142 -12.56 -7.92 5.40
C ILE A 142 -14.07 -7.83 5.65
N PRO A 143 -14.61 -6.66 6.04
CA PRO A 143 -16.06 -6.45 6.13
C PRO A 143 -16.77 -6.78 4.80
N ALA A 144 -17.99 -7.33 4.89
CA ALA A 144 -18.69 -7.87 3.73
C ALA A 144 -18.98 -6.81 2.64
N ASP A 145 -19.30 -5.60 3.05
CA ASP A 145 -19.53 -4.46 2.16
C ASP A 145 -18.27 -4.08 1.38
N ALA A 146 -17.12 -3.97 2.08
CA ALA A 146 -15.83 -3.71 1.48
C ALA A 146 -15.40 -4.85 0.54
N ALA A 147 -15.58 -6.11 0.95
CA ALA A 147 -15.31 -7.27 0.11
C ALA A 147 -16.13 -7.27 -1.18
N ASN A 148 -17.41 -6.91 -1.10
CA ASN A 148 -18.29 -6.80 -2.26
C ASN A 148 -17.86 -5.67 -3.20
N ALA A 149 -17.52 -4.48 -2.64
CA ALA A 149 -16.99 -3.36 -3.42
C ALA A 149 -15.68 -3.71 -4.14
N MET A 150 -14.76 -4.40 -3.46
CA MET A 150 -13.51 -4.88 -4.05
C MET A 150 -13.77 -5.86 -5.21
N LYS A 151 -14.62 -6.86 -4.99
CA LYS A 151 -14.98 -7.87 -6.02
C LYS A 151 -15.65 -7.25 -7.24
N ALA A 152 -16.48 -6.24 -7.04
CA ALA A 152 -17.18 -5.56 -8.12
C ALA A 152 -16.24 -4.88 -9.12
N THR A 153 -14.99 -4.57 -8.71
CA THR A 153 -13.98 -4.00 -9.61
C THR A 153 -13.43 -5.00 -10.64
N GLY A 154 -13.53 -6.30 -10.37
CA GLY A 154 -12.98 -7.36 -11.21
C GLY A 154 -11.45 -7.47 -11.20
N VAL A 155 -10.74 -6.61 -10.45
CA VAL A 155 -9.25 -6.57 -10.41
C VAL A 155 -8.69 -7.04 -9.07
N ILE A 156 -9.54 -7.39 -8.12
CA ILE A 156 -9.16 -7.85 -6.78
C ILE A 156 -9.48 -9.33 -6.62
N ASP A 157 -8.50 -10.08 -6.19
CA ASP A 157 -8.66 -11.44 -5.69
C ASP A 157 -8.64 -11.42 -4.16
N LEU A 158 -9.71 -11.93 -3.54
CA LEU A 158 -9.86 -12.04 -2.09
C LEU A 158 -9.68 -13.49 -1.66
N LYS A 159 -8.77 -13.73 -0.74
CA LYS A 159 -8.67 -15.03 -0.07
C LYS A 159 -9.67 -15.14 1.08
N LYS A 160 -10.17 -16.33 1.23
CA LYS A 160 -11.02 -16.74 2.37
C LYS A 160 -10.15 -17.17 3.55
#